data_ba59e935a1173b3cf7596a188d3d12a5
#
_entry.id   ba59e935a1173b3cf7596a188d3d12a5
#
_cell.length_a   1.000
_cell.length_b   1.000
_cell.length_c   1.000
_cell.angle_alpha   90.00
_cell.angle_beta   90.00
_cell.angle_gamma   90.00
#
_symmetry.space_group_name_H-M   'P 1'
#
loop_
_entity.id
_entity.type
_entity.pdbx_description
1 polymer ?
#
loop_
_entity_poly.entity_id
_entity_poly.type
_entity_poly.pdbx_seq_one_letter_code
_entity_poly.pdbx_strand_id
1 'polypeptide(L)'
;MKNFLIYSILLIGFIHCNLYYNTDAKKNIEVQKFEEKKIENKKNNVIVVSKKWNNLKFFFIGKEVNDDPVLREYQQKQWYVDSIKAIQTMQMSLDRRKDVIEKWHRENLQETNSVNNAVYLLSGADLYHFILFYPNAENYIMLAMENTGAIDENYKEEDLKYGIINVQNTLSNLTHSGYLFSRTMYQYMIKNKSNIFSGTLPVLLYFIGYFGYDIIDVQSMCLAYKEQNCIIPGLKYQIVDKNQKIRNLFYFSKKLSPEDLKENSELDVFFKNYPHKGLFLKAAVYLLHYKHYQKANEYLVKNFDVIVQDDSGIPYSYIKNAHYQIKLFGVYKDPTVLKESINPV
;
A
#
# COMPACT_ATOMS: atom_id res chain seq x y z
N MET A 1 15.45 2.81 36.21
CA MET A 1 16.42 3.59 35.41
C MET A 1 16.93 2.91 34.13
N LYS A 2 16.29 1.84 33.63
CA LYS A 2 16.68 1.17 32.35
C LYS A 2 15.77 1.46 31.16
N ASN A 3 14.65 2.14 31.36
CA ASN A 3 13.65 2.39 30.28
C ASN A 3 13.75 3.78 29.63
N PHE A 4 14.70 4.63 30.07
CA PHE A 4 14.84 5.99 29.52
C PHE A 4 15.77 6.08 28.29
N LEU A 5 16.59 5.05 28.05
CA LEU A 5 17.61 5.11 26.99
C LEU A 5 17.06 4.71 25.57
N ILE A 6 15.90 4.07 25.51
CA ILE A 6 15.35 3.58 24.22
C ILE A 6 14.64 4.70 23.43
N TYR A 7 14.11 5.70 24.13
CA TYR A 7 13.36 6.80 23.48
C TYR A 7 14.24 7.92 22.92
N SER A 8 15.45 8.10 23.45
CA SER A 8 16.38 9.16 22.98
C SER A 8 17.01 8.85 21.61
N ILE A 9 17.08 7.60 21.21
CA ILE A 9 17.68 7.19 19.92
C ILE A 9 16.70 7.39 18.75
N LEU A 10 15.41 7.51 19.01
CA LEU A 10 14.38 7.74 17.99
C LEU A 10 14.36 9.19 17.47
N LEU A 11 14.81 10.15 18.26
CA LEU A 11 14.84 11.58 17.86
C LEU A 11 16.08 11.95 17.03
N ILE A 12 17.21 11.30 17.25
CA ILE A 12 18.49 11.67 16.62
C ILE A 12 18.59 11.20 15.16
N GLY A 13 17.85 10.18 14.78
CA GLY A 13 17.84 9.67 13.38
C GLY A 13 17.15 10.58 12.36
N PHE A 14 16.37 11.55 12.79
CA PHE A 14 15.58 12.42 11.89
C PHE A 14 16.21 13.79 11.62
N ILE A 15 17.20 14.22 12.41
CA ILE A 15 17.79 15.57 12.31
C ILE A 15 18.89 15.64 11.23
N HIS A 16 19.49 14.52 10.82
CA HIS A 16 20.64 14.54 9.90
C HIS A 16 20.32 14.39 8.40
N CYS A 17 19.03 14.39 7.98
CA CYS A 17 18.67 14.31 6.57
C CYS A 17 18.28 15.66 5.92
N ASN A 18 18.44 16.79 6.61
CA ASN A 18 17.96 18.10 6.13
C ASN A 18 19.01 18.98 5.44
N LEU A 19 20.20 18.49 5.15
CA LEU A 19 21.22 19.28 4.47
C LEU A 19 21.61 18.61 3.14
N TYR A 20 20.94 18.94 2.08
CA TYR A 20 21.38 19.01 0.69
C TYR A 20 20.14 19.04 -0.21
N TYR A 21 19.50 20.20 -0.33
CA TYR A 21 18.65 20.50 -1.47
C TYR A 21 19.21 21.73 -2.18
N ASN A 22 19.83 21.48 -3.32
CA ASN A 22 20.25 22.53 -4.24
C ASN A 22 19.04 22.91 -5.12
N THR A 23 18.61 24.15 -5.08
CA THR A 23 17.33 24.65 -5.62
C THR A 23 17.35 25.06 -7.10
N ASP A 24 18.35 24.65 -7.89
CA ASP A 24 18.44 25.07 -9.29
C ASP A 24 18.67 23.89 -10.25
N ALA A 25 17.57 23.26 -10.65
CA ALA A 25 17.47 22.59 -11.96
C ALA A 25 16.00 22.27 -12.27
N LYS A 26 15.27 23.17 -12.90
CA LYS A 26 14.09 22.82 -13.70
C LYS A 26 14.56 21.99 -14.91
N LYS A 27 14.84 20.70 -14.71
CA LYS A 27 15.09 19.75 -15.79
C LYS A 27 13.79 19.03 -16.10
N ASN A 28 13.52 18.87 -17.38
CA ASN A 28 12.33 18.23 -17.92
C ASN A 28 12.06 16.89 -17.22
N ILE A 29 11.01 16.84 -16.42
CA ILE A 29 10.47 15.62 -15.84
C ILE A 29 9.27 15.25 -16.69
N GLU A 30 9.31 14.10 -17.31
CA GLU A 30 8.21 13.55 -18.09
C GLU A 30 7.39 12.60 -17.21
N VAL A 31 6.12 12.91 -17.04
CA VAL A 31 5.16 12.00 -16.44
C VAL A 31 4.57 11.14 -17.55
N GLN A 32 4.60 9.83 -17.38
CA GLN A 32 4.06 8.90 -18.35
C GLN A 32 2.57 9.18 -18.55
N LYS A 33 2.18 9.56 -19.77
CA LYS A 33 0.77 9.58 -20.14
C LYS A 33 0.30 8.14 -20.28
N PHE A 34 -0.53 7.71 -19.35
CA PHE A 34 -1.16 6.40 -19.42
C PHE A 34 -2.30 6.49 -20.42
N GLU A 35 -2.04 6.09 -21.65
CA GLU A 35 -3.12 5.69 -22.55
C GLU A 35 -3.63 4.34 -22.03
N GLU A 36 -4.73 4.37 -21.30
CA GLU A 36 -5.50 3.16 -21.09
C GLU A 36 -5.92 2.68 -22.49
N LYS A 37 -5.30 1.58 -22.96
CA LYS A 37 -5.91 0.82 -24.05
C LYS A 37 -7.28 0.43 -23.52
N LYS A 38 -8.32 1.17 -23.90
CA LYS A 38 -9.70 0.74 -23.71
C LYS A 38 -9.76 -0.64 -24.35
N ILE A 39 -9.89 -1.65 -23.51
CA ILE A 39 -10.29 -2.98 -23.97
C ILE A 39 -11.68 -2.73 -24.55
N GLU A 40 -11.75 -2.58 -25.87
CA GLU A 40 -13.03 -2.47 -26.56
C GLU A 40 -13.86 -3.68 -26.13
N ASN A 41 -15.00 -3.41 -25.52
CA ASN A 41 -15.99 -4.41 -25.14
C ASN A 41 -16.52 -5.09 -26.41
N LYS A 42 -15.70 -5.97 -27.00
CA LYS A 42 -16.21 -6.98 -27.95
C LYS A 42 -16.95 -8.01 -27.13
N LYS A 43 -18.26 -8.07 -27.32
CA LYS A 43 -19.13 -9.14 -26.82
C LYS A 43 -18.40 -10.49 -26.98
N ASN A 44 -18.18 -11.21 -25.84
CA ASN A 44 -17.59 -12.54 -25.69
C ASN A 44 -16.04 -12.61 -25.44
N ASN A 45 -15.41 -11.65 -24.85
CA ASN A 45 -14.03 -11.85 -24.42
C ASN A 45 -13.99 -12.60 -23.09
N VAL A 46 -13.62 -13.86 -23.14
CA VAL A 46 -13.23 -14.64 -21.95
C VAL A 46 -12.00 -13.95 -21.34
N ILE A 47 -12.09 -13.54 -20.06
CA ILE A 47 -10.96 -12.97 -19.36
C ILE A 47 -9.93 -14.08 -19.12
N VAL A 48 -8.75 -13.94 -19.70
CA VAL A 48 -7.65 -14.87 -19.52
C VAL A 48 -6.82 -14.44 -18.32
N VAL A 49 -6.77 -15.29 -17.31
CA VAL A 49 -5.96 -15.05 -16.11
C VAL A 49 -4.57 -15.64 -16.26
N SER A 50 -3.58 -15.00 -15.68
CA SER A 50 -2.18 -15.46 -15.69
C SER A 50 -1.99 -16.69 -14.83
N LYS A 51 -1.63 -17.83 -15.40
CA LYS A 51 -1.31 -19.04 -14.64
C LYS A 51 -0.17 -18.81 -13.65
N LYS A 52 0.91 -18.19 -14.08
CA LYS A 52 2.09 -17.89 -13.28
C LYS A 52 1.74 -17.10 -12.02
N TRP A 53 1.10 -15.95 -12.19
CA TRP A 53 0.78 -15.07 -11.07
C TRP A 53 -0.26 -15.67 -10.12
N ASN A 54 -1.21 -16.45 -10.65
CA ASN A 54 -2.17 -17.14 -9.81
C ASN A 54 -1.53 -18.31 -9.05
N ASN A 55 -0.60 -19.04 -9.62
CA ASN A 55 0.16 -20.07 -8.92
C ASN A 55 0.98 -19.48 -7.76
N LEU A 56 1.70 -18.38 -7.99
CA LEU A 56 2.42 -17.65 -6.93
C LEU A 56 1.47 -17.12 -5.86
N LYS A 57 0.36 -16.52 -6.24
CA LYS A 57 -0.71 -16.09 -5.33
C LYS A 57 -1.19 -17.25 -4.45
N PHE A 58 -1.51 -18.42 -5.05
CA PHE A 58 -1.94 -19.62 -4.31
C PHE A 58 -0.86 -20.12 -3.38
N PHE A 59 0.40 -20.11 -3.81
CA PHE A 59 1.54 -20.44 -2.96
C PHE A 59 1.58 -19.55 -1.71
N PHE A 60 1.50 -18.23 -1.84
CA PHE A 60 1.60 -17.30 -0.72
C PHE A 60 0.39 -17.36 0.25
N ILE A 61 -0.80 -17.74 -0.21
CA ILE A 61 -1.98 -17.88 0.66
C ILE A 61 -2.18 -19.31 1.20
N GLY A 62 -1.30 -20.25 0.88
CA GLY A 62 -1.39 -21.63 1.33
C GLY A 62 -2.46 -22.46 0.64
N LYS A 63 -2.89 -22.08 -0.57
CA LYS A 63 -3.75 -22.93 -1.42
C LYS A 63 -2.91 -23.84 -2.29
N GLU A 64 -3.49 -24.99 -2.67
CA GLU A 64 -2.84 -25.94 -3.54
C GLU A 64 -2.50 -25.31 -4.92
N VAL A 65 -1.27 -25.56 -5.37
CA VAL A 65 -0.80 -25.17 -6.70
C VAL A 65 -0.81 -26.39 -7.59
N ASN A 66 -1.68 -26.41 -8.61
CA ASN A 66 -1.87 -27.57 -9.46
C ASN A 66 -1.03 -27.56 -10.73
N ASP A 67 -0.78 -26.37 -11.28
CA ASP A 67 -0.21 -26.21 -12.63
C ASP A 67 1.31 -25.88 -12.60
N ASP A 68 1.96 -25.87 -11.42
CA ASP A 68 3.39 -25.63 -11.27
C ASP A 68 4.04 -26.72 -10.41
N PRO A 69 4.76 -27.67 -11.03
CA PRO A 69 5.37 -28.78 -10.29
C PRO A 69 6.41 -28.33 -9.27
N VAL A 70 7.15 -27.24 -9.55
CA VAL A 70 8.21 -26.73 -8.67
C VAL A 70 7.58 -26.12 -7.39
N LEU A 71 6.57 -25.27 -7.55
CA LEU A 71 5.87 -24.71 -6.41
C LEU A 71 5.17 -25.81 -5.59
N ARG A 72 4.61 -26.82 -6.24
CA ARG A 72 3.98 -27.96 -5.56
C ARG A 72 4.98 -28.77 -4.76
N GLU A 73 6.19 -29.01 -5.28
CA GLU A 73 7.26 -29.65 -4.52
C GLU A 73 7.61 -28.84 -3.26
N TYR A 74 7.76 -27.51 -3.40
CA TYR A 74 8.03 -26.66 -2.24
C TYR A 74 6.90 -26.63 -1.21
N GLN A 75 5.65 -26.77 -1.63
CA GLN A 75 4.50 -26.88 -0.73
C GLN A 75 4.54 -28.12 0.18
N GLN A 76 5.27 -29.17 -0.20
CA GLN A 76 5.45 -30.38 0.59
C GLN A 76 6.57 -30.28 1.62
N LYS A 77 7.43 -29.24 1.53
CA LYS A 77 8.56 -29.06 2.44
C LYS A 77 8.10 -28.57 3.81
N GLN A 78 8.73 -29.08 4.87
CA GLN A 78 8.36 -28.76 6.25
C GLN A 78 8.37 -27.25 6.53
N TRP A 79 9.38 -26.52 6.02
CA TRP A 79 9.45 -25.08 6.22
C TRP A 79 8.22 -24.33 5.67
N TYR A 80 7.68 -24.80 4.54
CA TYR A 80 6.47 -24.21 3.96
C TYR A 80 5.25 -24.52 4.81
N VAL A 81 5.06 -25.78 5.19
CA VAL A 81 3.92 -26.24 6.02
C VAL A 81 3.86 -25.45 7.34
N ASP A 82 4.99 -25.29 8.03
CA ASP A 82 5.07 -24.54 9.28
C ASP A 82 4.77 -23.06 9.07
N SER A 83 5.29 -22.48 8.00
CA SER A 83 5.07 -21.08 7.65
C SER A 83 3.62 -20.77 7.32
N ILE A 84 2.96 -21.63 6.52
CA ILE A 84 1.56 -21.43 6.16
C ILE A 84 0.64 -21.61 7.38
N LYS A 85 0.93 -22.55 8.28
CA LYS A 85 0.20 -22.70 9.53
C LYS A 85 0.24 -21.42 10.37
N ALA A 86 1.40 -20.78 10.47
CA ALA A 86 1.54 -19.50 11.17
C ALA A 86 0.76 -18.37 10.46
N ILE A 87 0.82 -18.29 9.12
CA ILE A 87 0.04 -17.35 8.32
C ILE A 87 -1.46 -17.52 8.56
N GLN A 88 -1.97 -18.74 8.50
CA GLN A 88 -3.38 -19.07 8.73
C GLN A 88 -3.86 -18.66 10.13
N THR A 89 -3.02 -18.86 11.15
CA THR A 89 -3.32 -18.42 12.51
C THR A 89 -3.49 -16.89 12.59
N MET A 90 -2.61 -16.12 11.94
CA MET A 90 -2.73 -14.66 11.87
C MET A 90 -3.93 -14.22 11.02
N GLN A 91 -4.23 -14.92 9.95
CA GLN A 91 -5.38 -14.66 9.10
C GLN A 91 -6.70 -14.70 9.88
N MET A 92 -6.88 -15.63 10.82
CA MET A 92 -8.08 -15.67 11.67
C MET A 92 -8.32 -14.37 12.45
N SER A 93 -7.27 -13.66 12.82
CA SER A 93 -7.38 -12.34 13.47
C SER A 93 -7.76 -11.25 12.47
N LEU A 94 -7.25 -11.32 11.24
CA LEU A 94 -7.67 -10.42 10.17
C LEU A 94 -9.14 -10.64 9.80
N ASP A 95 -9.59 -11.90 9.73
CA ASP A 95 -10.99 -12.22 9.41
C ASP A 95 -11.95 -11.56 10.40
N ARG A 96 -11.66 -11.64 11.71
CA ARG A 96 -12.45 -10.96 12.75
C ARG A 96 -12.45 -9.44 12.59
N ARG A 97 -11.28 -8.85 12.27
CA ARG A 97 -11.18 -7.40 12.03
C ARG A 97 -11.91 -6.99 10.76
N LYS A 98 -11.87 -7.81 9.72
CA LYS A 98 -12.61 -7.60 8.48
C LYS A 98 -14.10 -7.45 8.75
N ASP A 99 -14.71 -8.37 9.53
CA ASP A 99 -16.13 -8.32 9.85
C ASP A 99 -16.50 -7.00 10.53
N VAL A 100 -15.67 -6.52 11.44
CA VAL A 100 -15.88 -5.22 12.13
C VAL A 100 -15.81 -4.05 11.15
N ILE A 101 -14.79 -4.02 10.28
CA ILE A 101 -14.62 -2.94 9.29
C ILE A 101 -15.77 -2.97 8.27
N GLU A 102 -16.14 -4.14 7.75
CA GLU A 102 -17.22 -4.26 6.77
C GLU A 102 -18.57 -3.85 7.35
N LYS A 103 -18.83 -4.17 8.64
CA LYS A 103 -20.04 -3.69 9.33
C LYS A 103 -20.03 -2.17 9.43
N TRP A 104 -18.94 -1.59 9.92
CA TRP A 104 -18.81 -0.15 10.07
C TRP A 104 -18.90 0.57 8.72
N HIS A 105 -18.30 0.01 7.67
CA HIS A 105 -18.36 0.54 6.30
C HIS A 105 -19.82 0.63 5.82
N ARG A 106 -20.59 -0.45 5.98
CA ARG A 106 -22.02 -0.45 5.56
C ARG A 106 -22.84 0.60 6.30
N GLU A 107 -22.51 0.89 7.54
CA GLU A 107 -23.26 1.83 8.38
C GLU A 107 -22.83 3.30 8.16
N ASN A 108 -21.57 3.55 7.79
CA ASN A 108 -20.96 4.89 7.87
C ASN A 108 -20.31 5.39 6.58
N LEU A 109 -20.07 4.53 5.58
CA LEU A 109 -19.28 4.88 4.39
C LEU A 109 -20.03 4.70 3.07
N GLN A 110 -21.29 5.15 3.01
CA GLN A 110 -22.06 5.09 1.77
C GLN A 110 -21.39 5.88 0.64
N GLU A 111 -20.69 6.97 0.97
CA GLU A 111 -20.03 7.86 0.02
C GLU A 111 -18.88 7.16 -0.72
N THR A 112 -18.20 6.20 -0.09
CA THR A 112 -17.11 5.46 -0.77
C THR A 112 -17.60 4.48 -1.84
N ASN A 113 -18.91 4.18 -1.84
CA ASN A 113 -19.50 3.29 -2.86
C ASN A 113 -19.48 3.91 -4.27
N SER A 114 -19.43 5.23 -4.37
CA SER A 114 -19.32 5.96 -5.65
C SER A 114 -17.87 6.27 -6.06
N VAL A 115 -16.89 5.90 -5.23
CA VAL A 115 -15.48 6.16 -5.50
C VAL A 115 -14.93 5.09 -6.41
N ASN A 116 -14.59 5.47 -7.65
CA ASN A 116 -13.97 4.57 -8.60
C ASN A 116 -12.44 4.52 -8.46
N ASN A 117 -11.83 5.59 -7.96
CA ASN A 117 -10.39 5.73 -7.84
C ASN A 117 -10.03 6.00 -6.38
N ALA A 118 -9.31 5.10 -5.75
CA ALA A 118 -8.87 5.24 -4.37
C ALA A 118 -7.36 5.40 -4.30
N VAL A 119 -6.89 6.30 -3.43
CA VAL A 119 -5.47 6.59 -3.20
C VAL A 119 -5.13 6.33 -1.74
N TYR A 120 -4.02 5.65 -1.50
CA TYR A 120 -3.51 5.39 -0.15
C TYR A 120 -2.05 5.85 -0.05
N LEU A 121 -1.85 6.99 0.60
CA LEU A 121 -0.53 7.57 0.84
C LEU A 121 0.12 6.96 2.07
N LEU A 122 1.44 6.75 2.01
CA LEU A 122 2.23 6.16 3.09
C LEU A 122 1.73 4.75 3.48
N SER A 123 1.28 4.00 2.47
CA SER A 123 0.50 2.78 2.63
C SER A 123 1.30 1.57 3.16
N GLY A 124 2.63 1.52 2.92
CA GLY A 124 3.29 0.23 2.95
C GLY A 124 2.61 -0.75 1.97
N ALA A 125 2.56 -2.02 2.32
CA ALA A 125 1.86 -3.04 1.54
C ALA A 125 0.44 -3.32 2.09
N ASP A 126 -0.20 -2.35 2.76
CA ASP A 126 -1.50 -2.53 3.43
C ASP A 126 -2.69 -2.49 2.47
N LEU A 127 -2.74 -3.44 1.56
CA LEU A 127 -3.88 -3.61 0.66
C LEU A 127 -5.13 -4.10 1.42
N TYR A 128 -4.95 -4.72 2.60
CA TYR A 128 -6.04 -5.26 3.40
C TYR A 128 -7.05 -4.19 3.80
N HIS A 129 -6.61 -3.15 4.52
CA HIS A 129 -7.50 -2.07 4.91
C HIS A 129 -7.99 -1.26 3.71
N PHE A 130 -7.14 -1.09 2.71
CA PHE A 130 -7.47 -0.31 1.55
C PHE A 130 -8.69 -0.85 0.78
N ILE A 131 -8.74 -2.16 0.55
CA ILE A 131 -9.90 -2.81 -0.09
C ILE A 131 -11.15 -2.71 0.81
N LEU A 132 -10.99 -2.88 2.13
CA LEU A 132 -12.13 -2.86 3.05
C LEU A 132 -12.80 -1.49 3.14
N PHE A 133 -12.03 -0.41 3.02
CA PHE A 133 -12.59 0.95 3.06
C PHE A 133 -13.06 1.47 1.70
N TYR A 134 -12.56 0.90 0.60
CA TYR A 134 -12.95 1.24 -0.77
C TYR A 134 -13.28 -0.01 -1.60
N PRO A 135 -14.28 -0.81 -1.21
CA PRO A 135 -14.51 -2.13 -1.84
C PRO A 135 -14.95 -2.05 -3.30
N ASN A 136 -15.48 -0.92 -3.73
CA ASN A 136 -16.00 -0.72 -5.08
C ASN A 136 -15.01 -0.05 -6.04
N ALA A 137 -13.85 0.41 -5.55
CA ALA A 137 -12.88 1.08 -6.40
C ALA A 137 -12.43 0.19 -7.56
N GLU A 138 -12.28 0.80 -8.73
CA GLU A 138 -11.74 0.17 -9.94
C GLU A 138 -10.23 0.33 -10.01
N ASN A 139 -9.74 1.45 -9.48
CA ASN A 139 -8.32 1.74 -9.42
C ASN A 139 -7.90 1.99 -7.96
N TYR A 140 -6.99 1.16 -7.48
CA TYR A 140 -6.32 1.27 -6.20
C TYR A 140 -4.91 1.81 -6.42
N ILE A 141 -4.58 2.97 -5.87
CA ILE A 141 -3.29 3.65 -6.06
C ILE A 141 -2.60 3.75 -4.71
N MET A 142 -1.54 2.99 -4.53
CA MET A 142 -0.75 2.91 -3.29
C MET A 142 0.61 3.57 -3.47
N LEU A 143 1.01 4.40 -2.52
CA LEU A 143 2.34 5.03 -2.48
C LEU A 143 3.00 4.79 -1.13
N ALA A 144 4.20 4.25 -1.15
CA ALA A 144 5.01 4.02 0.05
C ALA A 144 6.50 4.00 -0.29
N MET A 145 7.36 3.95 0.72
CA MET A 145 8.81 3.97 0.49
C MET A 145 9.42 2.58 0.27
N GLU A 146 8.67 1.52 0.52
CA GLU A 146 9.15 0.16 0.36
C GLU A 146 9.30 -0.18 -1.13
N ASN A 147 10.30 -0.99 -1.44
CA ASN A 147 10.53 -1.43 -2.82
C ASN A 147 9.36 -2.28 -3.34
N THR A 148 9.14 -2.22 -4.63
CA THR A 148 8.11 -3.03 -5.30
C THR A 148 8.41 -4.53 -5.29
N GLY A 149 9.68 -4.91 -5.31
CA GLY A 149 10.16 -6.22 -5.74
C GLY A 149 10.37 -6.26 -7.25
N ALA A 150 10.97 -7.32 -7.75
CA ALA A 150 11.23 -7.54 -9.17
C ALA A 150 10.26 -8.56 -9.77
N ILE A 151 9.88 -8.35 -11.03
CA ILE A 151 9.19 -9.34 -11.84
C ILE A 151 10.27 -10.17 -12.56
N ASP A 152 10.57 -11.35 -12.02
CA ASP A 152 11.50 -12.30 -12.63
C ASP A 152 10.83 -13.68 -12.71
N GLU A 153 11.25 -14.47 -13.68
CA GLU A 153 10.73 -15.82 -13.88
C GLU A 153 11.63 -16.89 -13.23
N ASN A 154 12.87 -16.52 -12.89
CA ASN A 154 13.90 -17.43 -12.40
C ASN A 154 14.04 -17.36 -10.87
N TYR A 155 12.97 -17.57 -10.13
CA TYR A 155 13.03 -17.59 -8.67
C TYR A 155 13.52 -18.94 -8.14
N LYS A 156 14.25 -18.87 -7.02
CA LYS A 156 14.78 -20.03 -6.28
C LYS A 156 13.96 -20.27 -5.02
N GLU A 157 14.20 -21.42 -4.38
CA GLU A 157 13.56 -21.74 -3.09
C GLU A 157 13.79 -20.66 -2.03
N GLU A 158 15.03 -20.10 -1.96
CA GLU A 158 15.35 -19.02 -1.05
C GLU A 158 14.51 -17.76 -1.28
N ASP A 159 14.25 -17.41 -2.52
CA ASP A 159 13.42 -16.25 -2.87
C ASP A 159 11.99 -16.43 -2.34
N LEU A 160 11.43 -17.62 -2.50
CA LEU A 160 10.10 -17.98 -1.99
C LEU A 160 10.05 -17.97 -0.47
N LYS A 161 11.08 -18.47 0.21
CA LYS A 161 11.20 -18.40 1.67
C LYS A 161 11.19 -16.95 2.16
N TYR A 162 11.94 -16.06 1.52
CA TYR A 162 11.92 -14.63 1.83
C TYR A 162 10.54 -14.01 1.60
N GLY A 163 9.88 -14.36 0.50
CA GLY A 163 8.51 -13.92 0.24
C GLY A 163 7.52 -14.31 1.34
N ILE A 164 7.58 -15.57 1.79
CA ILE A 164 6.76 -16.08 2.91
C ILE A 164 7.08 -15.34 4.21
N ILE A 165 8.36 -15.10 4.52
CA ILE A 165 8.77 -14.32 5.71
C ILE A 165 8.24 -12.90 5.64
N ASN A 166 8.26 -12.25 4.47
CA ASN A 166 7.69 -10.92 4.29
C ASN A 166 6.18 -10.90 4.55
N VAL A 167 5.46 -11.91 4.07
CA VAL A 167 4.02 -12.08 4.36
C VAL A 167 3.80 -12.25 5.85
N GLN A 168 4.51 -13.18 6.52
CA GLN A 168 4.38 -13.42 7.97
C GLN A 168 4.63 -12.15 8.79
N ASN A 169 5.71 -11.42 8.50
CA ASN A 169 6.05 -10.19 9.21
C ASN A 169 4.99 -9.10 9.02
N THR A 170 4.45 -8.98 7.81
CA THR A 170 3.37 -8.04 7.52
C THR A 170 2.10 -8.38 8.29
N LEU A 171 1.69 -9.64 8.26
CA LEU A 171 0.51 -10.13 9.00
C LEU A 171 0.70 -9.98 10.51
N SER A 172 1.88 -10.30 11.04
CA SER A 172 2.21 -10.09 12.44
C SER A 172 2.05 -8.63 12.85
N ASN A 173 2.56 -7.69 12.06
CA ASN A 173 2.41 -6.27 12.34
C ASN A 173 0.93 -5.83 12.28
N LEU A 174 0.18 -6.25 11.28
CA LEU A 174 -1.23 -5.90 11.15
C LEU A 174 -2.08 -6.48 12.29
N THR A 175 -1.80 -7.70 12.72
CA THR A 175 -2.57 -8.36 13.79
C THR A 175 -2.26 -7.83 15.18
N HIS A 176 -0.99 -7.44 15.46
CA HIS A 176 -0.59 -6.95 16.77
C HIS A 176 -0.79 -5.44 16.94
N SER A 177 -0.49 -4.66 15.91
CA SER A 177 -0.46 -3.20 16.00
C SER A 177 -1.58 -2.54 15.22
N GLY A 178 -2.26 -3.28 14.34
CA GLY A 178 -3.29 -2.73 13.45
C GLY A 178 -2.72 -1.92 12.27
N TYR A 179 -1.41 -1.72 12.17
CA TYR A 179 -0.74 -0.97 11.11
C TYR A 179 0.66 -1.53 10.81
N LEU A 180 1.24 -1.08 9.70
CA LEU A 180 2.58 -1.49 9.26
C LEU A 180 3.62 -0.50 9.79
N PHE A 181 4.65 -1.02 10.45
CA PHE A 181 5.81 -0.21 10.85
C PHE A 181 6.78 -0.09 9.67
N SER A 182 6.83 1.08 9.04
CA SER A 182 7.76 1.33 7.92
C SER A 182 9.20 0.97 8.24
N ARG A 183 9.69 1.21 9.48
CA ARG A 183 11.04 0.83 9.89
C ARG A 183 11.26 -0.67 9.87
N THR A 184 10.29 -1.45 10.34
CA THR A 184 10.37 -2.91 10.37
C THR A 184 10.27 -3.47 8.96
N MET A 185 9.32 -2.99 8.15
CA MET A 185 9.17 -3.39 6.77
C MET A 185 10.39 -3.02 5.93
N TYR A 186 10.94 -1.81 6.11
CA TYR A 186 12.17 -1.38 5.46
C TYR A 186 13.34 -2.31 5.76
N GLN A 187 13.52 -2.73 7.02
CA GLN A 187 14.60 -3.64 7.41
C GLN A 187 14.46 -5.02 6.78
N TYR A 188 13.25 -5.56 6.71
CA TYR A 188 13.02 -6.88 6.11
C TYR A 188 13.02 -6.84 4.58
N MET A 189 12.49 -5.79 3.97
CA MET A 189 12.37 -5.68 2.51
C MET A 189 13.64 -5.17 1.82
N ILE A 190 14.55 -4.48 2.52
CA ILE A 190 15.78 -3.93 1.94
C ILE A 190 17.03 -4.71 2.31
N LYS A 191 17.12 -5.26 3.53
CA LYS A 191 18.31 -6.02 3.96
C LYS A 191 18.52 -7.32 3.17
N ASN A 192 17.45 -7.93 2.72
CA ASN A 192 17.52 -9.16 1.95
C ASN A 192 17.55 -8.80 0.47
N LYS A 193 18.74 -8.74 -0.08
CA LYS A 193 19.02 -8.50 -1.51
C LYS A 193 18.67 -9.68 -2.44
N SER A 194 17.84 -10.63 -1.99
CA SER A 194 17.19 -11.54 -2.90
C SER A 194 16.23 -10.70 -3.76
N ASN A 195 16.46 -10.68 -5.05
CA ASN A 195 15.96 -9.61 -5.90
C ASN A 195 14.48 -9.78 -6.29
N ILE A 196 13.91 -10.97 -6.19
CA ILE A 196 12.59 -11.26 -6.79
C ILE A 196 11.46 -10.99 -5.83
N PHE A 197 11.49 -11.57 -4.62
CA PHE A 197 10.46 -11.37 -3.61
C PHE A 197 10.91 -10.47 -2.44
N SER A 198 11.91 -9.61 -2.71
CA SER A 198 12.33 -8.56 -1.79
C SER A 198 11.45 -7.33 -1.99
N GLY A 199 10.52 -7.05 -1.21
CA GLY A 199 9.66 -5.89 -1.38
C GLY A 199 8.19 -6.24 -1.16
N THR A 200 7.30 -5.43 -1.70
CA THR A 200 5.87 -5.54 -1.45
C THR A 200 5.17 -6.61 -2.28
N LEU A 201 5.81 -7.09 -3.38
CA LEU A 201 5.22 -8.04 -4.31
C LEU A 201 4.58 -9.27 -3.63
N PRO A 202 5.27 -10.06 -2.76
CA PRO A 202 4.68 -11.25 -2.15
C PRO A 202 3.50 -10.91 -1.24
N VAL A 203 3.56 -9.77 -0.55
CA VAL A 203 2.51 -9.32 0.36
C VAL A 203 1.26 -8.90 -0.41
N LEU A 204 1.44 -8.18 -1.52
CA LEU A 204 0.31 -7.79 -2.38
C LEU A 204 -0.31 -9.01 -3.05
N LEU A 205 0.50 -10.00 -3.52
CA LEU A 205 0.00 -11.28 -4.02
C LEU A 205 -0.82 -12.02 -2.95
N TYR A 206 -0.35 -12.03 -1.69
CA TYR A 206 -1.10 -12.60 -0.58
C TYR A 206 -2.46 -11.92 -0.41
N PHE A 207 -2.53 -10.59 -0.32
CA PHE A 207 -3.81 -9.92 -0.13
C PHE A 207 -4.75 -10.00 -1.34
N ILE A 208 -4.23 -9.97 -2.56
CA ILE A 208 -5.02 -10.24 -3.77
C ILE A 208 -5.69 -11.62 -3.65
N GLY A 209 -4.93 -12.63 -3.22
CA GLY A 209 -5.45 -13.98 -3.00
C GLY A 209 -6.39 -14.10 -1.80
N TYR A 210 -6.11 -13.39 -0.71
CA TYR A 210 -6.96 -13.33 0.48
C TYR A 210 -8.36 -12.80 0.16
N PHE A 211 -8.46 -11.77 -0.67
CA PHE A 211 -9.75 -11.22 -1.12
C PHE A 211 -10.40 -12.01 -2.28
N GLY A 212 -9.75 -13.07 -2.76
CA GLY A 212 -10.29 -13.95 -3.79
C GLY A 212 -10.29 -13.36 -5.20
N TYR A 213 -9.40 -12.40 -5.48
CA TYR A 213 -9.17 -11.91 -6.83
C TYR A 213 -8.26 -12.87 -7.60
N ASP A 214 -8.51 -12.99 -8.91
CA ASP A 214 -7.56 -13.61 -9.83
C ASP A 214 -6.72 -12.53 -10.53
N ILE A 215 -5.49 -12.90 -10.90
CA ILE A 215 -4.54 -11.99 -11.51
C ILE A 215 -4.54 -12.24 -13.03
N ILE A 216 -4.85 -11.18 -13.77
CA ILE A 216 -4.77 -11.16 -15.23
C ILE A 216 -3.31 -10.91 -15.62
N ASP A 217 -2.68 -9.90 -15.04
CA ASP A 217 -1.30 -9.52 -15.36
C ASP A 217 -0.63 -8.72 -14.22
N VAL A 218 0.71 -8.74 -14.21
CA VAL A 218 1.55 -7.89 -13.36
C VAL A 218 2.65 -7.28 -14.21
N GLN A 219 2.73 -5.96 -14.24
CA GLN A 219 3.66 -5.21 -15.08
C GLN A 219 4.50 -4.25 -14.27
N SER A 220 5.79 -4.16 -14.60
CA SER A 220 6.62 -3.05 -14.14
C SER A 220 6.20 -1.75 -14.82
N MET A 221 6.20 -0.67 -14.07
CA MET A 221 5.85 0.64 -14.59
C MET A 221 6.71 1.74 -13.96
N CYS A 222 6.69 2.90 -14.55
CA CYS A 222 7.31 4.09 -13.99
C CYS A 222 6.33 5.26 -14.04
N LEU A 223 6.07 5.89 -12.90
CA LEU A 223 5.18 7.03 -12.86
C LEU A 223 5.86 8.30 -13.42
N ALA A 224 7.14 8.49 -13.13
CA ALA A 224 7.86 9.67 -13.56
C ALA A 224 9.31 9.36 -13.96
N TYR A 225 9.78 10.01 -15.02
CA TYR A 225 11.13 9.88 -15.55
C TYR A 225 11.90 11.20 -15.44
N LYS A 226 13.19 11.08 -15.19
CA LYS A 226 14.16 12.18 -15.29
C LYS A 226 15.33 11.71 -16.14
N GLU A 227 15.58 12.39 -17.26
CA GLU A 227 16.66 12.04 -18.18
C GLU A 227 16.65 10.53 -18.54
N GLN A 228 15.49 9.99 -18.89
CA GLN A 228 15.22 8.58 -19.20
C GLN A 228 15.35 7.61 -18.00
N ASN A 229 15.74 8.08 -16.82
CA ASN A 229 15.80 7.25 -15.61
C ASN A 229 14.45 7.28 -14.88
N CYS A 230 13.95 6.13 -14.53
CA CYS A 230 12.75 6.02 -13.71
C CYS A 230 13.04 6.52 -12.29
N ILE A 231 12.31 7.56 -11.85
CA ILE A 231 12.45 8.14 -10.51
C ILE A 231 11.32 7.74 -9.57
N ILE A 232 10.21 7.23 -10.08
CA ILE A 232 9.11 6.68 -9.27
C ILE A 232 8.72 5.32 -9.87
N PRO A 233 9.47 4.25 -9.51
CA PRO A 233 9.16 2.92 -9.99
C PRO A 233 7.91 2.36 -9.33
N GLY A 234 7.21 1.49 -10.04
CA GLY A 234 5.99 0.86 -9.56
C GLY A 234 5.71 -0.48 -10.21
N LEU A 235 4.65 -1.11 -9.70
CA LEU A 235 4.01 -2.27 -10.29
C LEU A 235 2.52 -1.96 -10.51
N LYS A 236 2.01 -2.42 -11.64
CA LYS A 236 0.58 -2.47 -11.94
C LYS A 236 0.14 -3.93 -11.91
N TYR A 237 -0.86 -4.22 -11.09
CA TYR A 237 -1.57 -5.49 -11.08
C TYR A 237 -2.93 -5.28 -11.74
N GLN A 238 -3.24 -6.05 -12.75
CA GLN A 238 -4.58 -6.14 -13.29
C GLN A 238 -5.23 -7.39 -12.69
N ILE A 239 -6.30 -7.19 -11.93
CA ILE A 239 -6.98 -8.25 -11.18
C ILE A 239 -8.45 -8.30 -11.57
N VAL A 240 -9.07 -9.45 -11.35
CA VAL A 240 -10.49 -9.66 -11.63
C VAL A 240 -11.17 -10.33 -10.44
N ASP A 241 -12.35 -9.82 -10.07
CA ASP A 241 -13.16 -10.41 -9.01
C ASP A 241 -14.06 -11.54 -9.53
N LYS A 242 -14.73 -12.24 -8.62
CA LYS A 242 -15.69 -13.33 -8.93
C LYS A 242 -16.86 -12.89 -9.83
N ASN A 243 -17.15 -11.59 -9.88
CA ASN A 243 -18.19 -11.02 -10.72
C ASN A 243 -17.66 -10.57 -12.10
N GLN A 244 -16.45 -10.96 -12.45
CA GLN A 244 -15.75 -10.58 -13.69
C GLN A 244 -15.48 -9.07 -13.81
N LYS A 245 -15.50 -8.33 -12.70
CA LYS A 245 -15.11 -6.93 -12.68
C LYS A 245 -13.59 -6.81 -12.63
N ILE A 246 -13.01 -6.20 -13.66
CA ILE A 246 -11.57 -5.92 -13.73
C ILE A 246 -11.26 -4.70 -12.90
N ARG A 247 -10.13 -4.77 -12.13
CA ARG A 247 -9.61 -3.69 -11.31
C ARG A 247 -8.11 -3.55 -11.52
N ASN A 248 -7.60 -2.34 -11.32
CA ASN A 248 -6.17 -2.07 -11.36
C ASN A 248 -5.68 -1.75 -9.94
N LEU A 249 -4.58 -2.36 -9.55
CA LEU A 249 -3.84 -2.01 -8.36
C LEU A 249 -2.48 -1.46 -8.80
N PHE A 250 -2.19 -0.22 -8.45
CA PHE A 250 -0.91 0.43 -8.66
C PHE A 250 -0.19 0.54 -7.33
N TYR A 251 1.06 0.12 -7.30
CA TYR A 251 1.94 0.35 -6.17
C TYR A 251 3.18 1.09 -6.63
N PHE A 252 3.45 2.25 -6.06
CA PHE A 252 4.61 3.06 -6.38
C PHE A 252 5.55 3.19 -5.18
N SER A 253 6.85 2.95 -5.42
CA SER A 253 7.90 3.16 -4.43
C SER A 253 8.35 4.62 -4.46
N LYS A 254 7.91 5.38 -3.44
CA LYS A 254 8.22 6.82 -3.35
C LYS A 254 8.23 7.26 -1.89
N LYS A 255 9.37 7.83 -1.45
CA LYS A 255 9.41 8.58 -0.20
C LYS A 255 8.72 9.92 -0.43
N LEU A 256 7.54 10.09 0.16
CA LEU A 256 6.74 11.30 0.01
C LEU A 256 7.37 12.47 0.76
N SER A 257 7.36 13.63 0.10
CA SER A 257 7.72 14.93 0.65
C SER A 257 6.54 15.91 0.46
N PRO A 258 6.51 17.06 1.14
CA PRO A 258 5.49 18.10 0.90
C PRO A 258 5.43 18.55 -0.56
N GLU A 259 6.56 18.54 -1.25
CA GLU A 259 6.66 18.97 -2.65
C GLU A 259 6.03 17.99 -3.64
N ASP A 260 5.84 16.75 -3.22
CA ASP A 260 5.15 15.75 -4.04
C ASP A 260 3.62 15.91 -4.03
N LEU A 261 3.08 16.60 -3.01
CA LEU A 261 1.64 16.81 -2.79
C LEU A 261 1.28 18.28 -3.01
N LYS A 262 1.44 18.74 -4.24
CA LYS A 262 1.08 20.09 -4.69
C LYS A 262 0.64 20.10 -6.14
N GLU A 263 0.00 21.17 -6.57
CA GLU A 263 -0.38 21.36 -7.97
C GLU A 263 0.85 21.28 -8.91
N ASN A 264 0.68 20.61 -10.04
CA ASN A 264 1.69 20.37 -11.07
C ASN A 264 2.91 19.55 -10.59
N SER A 265 2.83 18.83 -9.46
CA SER A 265 3.78 17.78 -9.15
C SER A 265 3.55 16.55 -10.03
N GLU A 266 4.51 15.62 -10.05
CA GLU A 266 4.38 14.36 -10.80
C GLU A 266 3.16 13.56 -10.33
N LEU A 267 2.90 13.55 -9.01
CA LEU A 267 1.73 12.88 -8.46
C LEU A 267 0.43 13.60 -8.84
N ASP A 268 0.40 14.92 -8.83
CA ASP A 268 -0.78 15.68 -9.23
C ASP A 268 -1.13 15.43 -10.71
N VAL A 269 -0.14 15.43 -11.59
CA VAL A 269 -0.34 15.10 -13.02
C VAL A 269 -0.86 13.67 -13.18
N PHE A 270 -0.33 12.72 -12.40
CA PHE A 270 -0.83 11.35 -12.40
C PHE A 270 -2.27 11.26 -11.87
N PHE A 271 -2.57 11.89 -10.73
CA PHE A 271 -3.90 11.85 -10.12
C PHE A 271 -4.97 12.54 -10.96
N LYS A 272 -4.63 13.49 -11.82
CA LYS A 272 -5.58 14.14 -12.74
C LYS A 272 -6.18 13.17 -13.77
N ASN A 273 -5.53 12.02 -14.02
CA ASN A 273 -6.07 10.98 -14.88
C ASN A 273 -7.17 10.15 -14.17
N TYR A 274 -7.33 10.30 -12.85
CA TYR A 274 -8.27 9.53 -12.04
C TYR A 274 -9.24 10.50 -11.32
N PRO A 275 -10.34 10.91 -11.96
CA PRO A 275 -11.35 11.76 -11.34
C PRO A 275 -12.12 11.01 -10.23
N HIS A 276 -12.86 11.74 -9.40
CA HIS A 276 -13.66 11.19 -8.31
C HIS A 276 -12.87 10.27 -7.37
N LYS A 277 -11.88 10.88 -6.69
CA LYS A 277 -10.91 10.18 -5.86
C LYS A 277 -11.30 10.13 -4.40
N GLY A 278 -11.19 8.93 -3.82
CA GLY A 278 -11.13 8.75 -2.38
C GLY A 278 -9.69 8.68 -1.87
N LEU A 279 -9.45 9.17 -0.67
CA LEU A 279 -8.18 9.11 0.01
C LEU A 279 -8.30 8.25 1.27
N PHE A 280 -7.41 7.29 1.43
CA PHE A 280 -7.26 6.54 2.67
C PHE A 280 -5.98 6.97 3.39
N LEU A 281 -6.09 7.28 4.67
CA LEU A 281 -4.99 7.73 5.51
C LEU A 281 -4.89 6.83 6.75
N LYS A 282 -3.66 6.36 7.05
CA LYS A 282 -3.39 5.49 8.19
C LYS A 282 -1.95 5.63 8.69
N ALA A 283 -1.70 5.24 9.92
CA ALA A 283 -0.36 5.17 10.54
C ALA A 283 0.48 6.43 10.36
N ALA A 284 1.38 6.45 9.40
CA ALA A 284 2.32 7.55 9.19
C ALA A 284 1.67 8.86 8.72
N VAL A 285 0.35 8.90 8.59
CA VAL A 285 -0.39 10.11 8.17
C VAL A 285 -0.17 11.29 9.12
N TYR A 286 0.15 11.04 10.39
CA TYR A 286 0.48 12.12 11.34
C TYR A 286 1.59 13.04 10.82
N LEU A 287 2.48 12.55 9.95
CA LEU A 287 3.51 13.36 9.30
C LEU A 287 2.90 14.49 8.46
N LEU A 288 1.73 14.28 7.89
CA LEU A 288 1.02 15.28 7.09
C LEU A 288 0.48 16.44 7.94
N HIS A 289 0.38 16.27 9.27
CA HIS A 289 -0.05 17.31 10.20
C HIS A 289 1.11 18.18 10.72
N TYR A 290 2.35 17.90 10.34
CA TYR A 290 3.46 18.80 10.66
C TYR A 290 3.34 20.12 9.88
N LYS A 291 3.78 21.21 10.49
CA LYS A 291 3.69 22.57 9.91
C LYS A 291 4.20 22.66 8.47
N HIS A 292 5.27 21.95 8.16
CA HIS A 292 5.84 21.94 6.81
C HIS A 292 5.04 21.14 5.79
N TYR A 293 4.06 20.31 6.22
CA TYR A 293 3.12 19.61 5.36
C TYR A 293 1.77 20.34 5.19
N GLN A 294 1.58 21.52 5.79
CA GLN A 294 0.30 22.24 5.73
C GLN A 294 -0.23 22.41 4.29
N LYS A 295 0.63 22.82 3.37
CA LYS A 295 0.24 22.96 1.95
C LYS A 295 -0.13 21.62 1.29
N ALA A 296 0.52 20.53 1.69
CA ALA A 296 0.16 19.19 1.23
C ALA A 296 -1.23 18.77 1.75
N ASN A 297 -1.55 19.08 3.00
CA ASN A 297 -2.89 18.85 3.53
C ASN A 297 -3.95 19.67 2.78
N GLU A 298 -3.72 20.95 2.55
CA GLU A 298 -4.61 21.81 1.77
C GLU A 298 -4.85 21.25 0.34
N TYR A 299 -3.78 20.74 -0.28
CA TYR A 299 -3.86 20.07 -1.58
C TYR A 299 -4.74 18.81 -1.52
N LEU A 300 -4.55 17.94 -0.51
CA LEU A 300 -5.33 16.70 -0.37
C LEU A 300 -6.82 16.99 -0.18
N VAL A 301 -7.14 17.92 0.71
CA VAL A 301 -8.53 18.33 0.98
C VAL A 301 -9.21 18.88 -0.27
N LYS A 302 -8.48 19.66 -1.08
CA LYS A 302 -9.02 20.28 -2.30
C LYS A 302 -9.26 19.26 -3.42
N ASN A 303 -8.46 18.17 -3.48
CA ASN A 303 -8.39 17.30 -4.66
C ASN A 303 -8.99 15.90 -4.44
N PHE A 304 -9.53 15.62 -3.25
CA PHE A 304 -10.15 14.32 -2.94
C PHE A 304 -11.58 14.50 -2.42
N ASP A 305 -12.51 13.72 -2.95
CA ASP A 305 -13.95 13.86 -2.66
C ASP A 305 -14.34 13.25 -1.32
N VAL A 306 -13.70 12.13 -0.95
CA VAL A 306 -13.94 11.40 0.30
C VAL A 306 -12.63 11.06 0.95
N ILE A 307 -12.46 11.40 2.22
CA ILE A 307 -11.28 11.06 3.01
C ILE A 307 -11.71 10.12 4.14
N VAL A 308 -11.11 8.94 4.18
CA VAL A 308 -11.27 7.96 5.26
C VAL A 308 -9.97 7.86 6.03
N GLN A 309 -10.03 7.97 7.34
CA GLN A 309 -8.87 7.82 8.23
C GLN A 309 -9.12 6.72 9.25
N ASP A 310 -8.19 5.78 9.36
CA ASP A 310 -8.12 4.80 10.44
C ASP A 310 -7.35 5.38 11.64
N ASP A 311 -7.57 4.84 12.82
CA ASP A 311 -7.06 5.26 14.14
C ASP A 311 -5.54 5.15 14.33
N SER A 312 -4.78 5.62 13.42
CA SER A 312 -3.32 5.44 13.37
C SER A 312 -2.55 6.26 14.39
N GLY A 313 -3.14 6.56 15.54
CA GLY A 313 -2.49 7.28 16.60
C GLY A 313 -2.51 8.80 16.45
N ILE A 314 -3.30 9.35 15.53
CA ILE A 314 -3.53 10.80 15.44
C ILE A 314 -4.61 11.18 16.45
N PRO A 315 -4.34 12.11 17.37
CA PRO A 315 -5.35 12.60 18.30
C PRO A 315 -6.51 13.26 17.55
N TYR A 316 -7.74 13.01 18.00
CA TYR A 316 -8.91 13.68 17.45
C TYR A 316 -8.81 15.21 17.48
N SER A 317 -8.11 15.76 18.49
CA SER A 317 -7.87 17.19 18.62
C SER A 317 -7.17 17.83 17.41
N TYR A 318 -6.39 17.07 16.65
CA TYR A 318 -5.72 17.58 15.45
C TYR A 318 -6.61 17.65 14.22
N ILE A 319 -7.70 16.88 14.18
CA ILE A 319 -8.59 16.80 13.01
C ILE A 319 -9.95 17.42 13.25
N LYS A 320 -10.35 17.68 14.52
CA LYS A 320 -11.67 18.23 14.85
C LYS A 320 -11.94 19.62 14.27
N ASN A 321 -10.87 20.37 13.99
CA ASN A 321 -10.94 21.72 13.41
C ASN A 321 -10.72 21.70 11.88
N ALA A 322 -10.55 20.52 11.29
CA ALA A 322 -10.40 20.41 9.85
C ALA A 322 -11.74 20.78 9.16
N HIS A 323 -11.66 21.70 8.19
CA HIS A 323 -12.83 22.18 7.44
C HIS A 323 -13.29 21.23 6.35
N TYR A 324 -12.88 19.96 6.39
CA TYR A 324 -13.18 18.96 5.39
C TYR A 324 -13.84 17.71 6.01
N GLN A 325 -14.62 17.02 5.19
CA GLN A 325 -15.31 15.83 5.63
C GLN A 325 -14.33 14.64 5.68
N ILE A 326 -13.89 14.33 6.90
CA ILE A 326 -13.16 13.08 7.17
C ILE A 326 -14.09 12.10 7.84
N LYS A 327 -14.10 10.86 7.35
CA LYS A 327 -14.73 9.72 8.01
C LYS A 327 -13.68 9.02 8.86
N LEU A 328 -13.94 8.95 10.17
CA LEU A 328 -12.99 8.41 11.15
C LEU A 328 -13.40 7.01 11.57
N PHE A 329 -12.49 6.06 11.45
CA PHE A 329 -12.64 4.70 11.96
C PHE A 329 -11.70 4.48 13.16
N GLY A 330 -12.15 3.75 14.19
CA GLY A 330 -11.34 3.35 15.33
C GLY A 330 -11.38 4.29 16.54
N VAL A 331 -10.36 4.21 17.40
CA VAL A 331 -10.28 4.94 18.66
C VAL A 331 -9.16 5.97 18.64
N TYR A 332 -9.52 7.24 18.65
CA TYR A 332 -8.57 8.35 18.65
C TYR A 332 -8.21 8.71 20.09
N LYS A 333 -7.01 8.35 20.53
CA LYS A 333 -6.44 8.70 21.84
C LYS A 333 -5.53 9.90 21.68
N ASP A 334 -5.44 10.73 22.72
CA ASP A 334 -4.51 11.86 22.78
C ASP A 334 -3.10 11.38 23.21
N PRO A 335 -2.15 11.16 22.31
CA PRO A 335 -0.82 10.71 22.69
C PRO A 335 -0.05 11.87 23.29
N THR A 336 0.41 11.70 24.51
CA THR A 336 1.18 12.72 25.24
C THR A 336 2.52 13.09 24.58
N VAL A 337 3.04 12.21 23.72
CA VAL A 337 4.38 12.35 23.11
C VAL A 337 4.38 13.22 21.83
N LEU A 338 3.23 13.42 21.19
CA LEU A 338 3.16 14.15 19.91
C LEU A 338 2.73 15.61 20.04
N LYS A 339 2.39 16.08 21.25
CA LYS A 339 1.81 17.42 21.47
C LYS A 339 2.71 18.59 21.04
N GLU A 340 4.03 18.41 21.04
CA GLU A 340 4.98 19.50 20.77
C GLU A 340 5.40 19.59 19.30
N SER A 341 5.15 18.55 18.49
CA SER A 341 5.67 18.45 17.13
C SER A 341 4.62 18.58 16.04
N ILE A 342 3.34 18.52 16.37
CA ILE A 342 2.23 18.54 15.42
C ILE A 342 1.43 19.83 15.58
N ASN A 343 1.23 20.57 14.50
CA ASN A 343 0.26 21.67 14.49
C ASN A 343 -1.14 21.10 14.23
N PRO A 344 -2.14 21.49 15.04
CA PRO A 344 -3.52 21.20 14.69
C PRO A 344 -3.88 21.93 13.37
N VAL A 345 -4.51 21.22 12.47
CA VAL A 345 -5.03 21.77 11.19
C VAL A 345 -6.32 22.53 11.49
#